data_19ae80a7ed91802b7f4e8e94942118fe
#
_entry.id   19ae80a7ed91802b7f4e8e94942118fe
#
_cell.length_a   1.000
_cell.length_b   1.000
_cell.length_c   1.000
_cell.angle_alpha   90.00
_cell.angle_beta   90.00
_cell.angle_gamma   90.00
#
_symmetry.space_group_name_H-M   'P 1'
#
loop_
_entity.id
_entity.type
_entity.pdbx_description
1 polymer ?
#
loop_
_entity_poly.entity_id
_entity_poly.type
_entity_poly.pdbx_seq_one_letter_code
_entity_poly.pdbx_strand_id
1 'polypeptide(L)'
;MAGLTYTTNGQPGLTRWRAWKVFCYRDPAGAGIADPATLARIRALAIPPAWTKVWICPDPDGHLQAVGEDDKGRKQYRYHARFRALRDEVKFEHMLAFAETLPRLRRQVAADMAAHGLGRAKVLATVIHLLESTMIRVGNESYAKDNKS
;
A
#
# COMPACT_ATOMS: atom_id res chain seq x y z
N MET A 1 16.36 7.84 5.05
CA MET A 1 16.03 6.71 4.15
C MET A 1 17.35 6.15 3.67
N ALA A 2 17.78 5.02 4.20
CA ALA A 2 19.14 4.48 3.96
C ALA A 2 19.34 4.07 2.49
N GLY A 3 19.86 4.99 1.66
CA GLY A 3 20.31 4.72 0.30
C GLY A 3 19.23 4.39 -0.73
N LEU A 4 17.96 4.77 -0.51
CA LEU A 4 16.89 4.61 -1.48
C LEU A 4 16.43 5.96 -2.03
N THR A 5 16.15 6.00 -3.34
CA THR A 5 15.62 7.18 -4.03
C THR A 5 14.09 7.18 -3.93
N TYR A 6 13.48 8.34 -3.64
CA TYR A 6 12.02 8.49 -3.71
C TYR A 6 11.56 8.55 -5.16
N THR A 7 10.71 7.64 -5.58
CA THR A 7 10.23 7.53 -6.97
C THR A 7 8.71 7.43 -7.01
N THR A 8 8.10 7.88 -8.11
CA THR A 8 6.66 7.78 -8.34
C THR A 8 6.38 7.27 -9.73
N ASN A 9 5.24 6.62 -9.93
CA ASN A 9 4.80 6.16 -11.25
C ASN A 9 4.31 7.29 -12.19
N GLY A 10 4.36 8.54 -11.75
CA GLY A 10 4.20 9.71 -12.62
C GLY A 10 5.48 10.10 -13.37
N GLN A 11 6.63 9.52 -13.01
CA GLN A 11 7.91 9.70 -13.70
C GLN A 11 8.02 8.74 -14.88
N PRO A 12 8.84 9.07 -15.91
CA PRO A 12 9.15 8.14 -16.99
C PRO A 12 9.71 6.83 -16.44
N GLY A 13 9.20 5.71 -16.91
CA GLY A 13 9.58 4.39 -16.42
C GLY A 13 9.52 3.33 -17.50
N LEU A 14 10.00 2.13 -17.16
CA LEU A 14 9.91 1.00 -18.06
C LEU A 14 8.47 0.51 -18.09
N THR A 15 8.03 0.03 -19.25
CA THR A 15 6.67 -0.51 -19.43
C THR A 15 6.72 -1.96 -19.84
N ARG A 16 5.73 -2.75 -19.37
CA ARG A 16 5.55 -4.15 -19.75
C ARG A 16 4.45 -4.27 -20.79
N TRP A 17 4.70 -5.01 -21.85
CA TRP A 17 3.69 -5.39 -22.81
C TRP A 17 3.77 -6.89 -23.10
N ARG A 18 2.70 -7.47 -23.62
CA ARG A 18 2.64 -8.89 -23.93
C ARG A 18 2.78 -9.11 -25.42
N ALA A 19 3.82 -9.83 -25.83
CA ALA A 19 3.98 -10.35 -27.18
C ALA A 19 3.66 -11.84 -27.17
N TRP A 20 2.47 -12.21 -27.68
CA TRP A 20 1.98 -13.57 -27.67
C TRP A 20 1.96 -14.21 -26.27
N LYS A 21 2.89 -15.12 -25.97
CA LYS A 21 3.01 -15.81 -24.68
C LYS A 21 4.12 -15.25 -23.77
N VAL A 22 4.85 -14.23 -24.22
CA VAL A 22 6.02 -13.70 -23.53
C VAL A 22 5.79 -12.25 -23.15
N PHE A 23 6.29 -11.85 -21.98
CA PHE A 23 6.36 -10.46 -21.57
C PHE A 23 7.62 -9.81 -22.12
N CYS A 24 7.45 -8.67 -22.76
CA CYS A 24 8.52 -7.80 -23.24
C CYS A 24 8.47 -6.48 -22.48
N TYR A 25 9.59 -5.78 -22.50
CA TYR A 25 9.74 -4.52 -21.76
C TYR A 25 10.31 -3.45 -22.67
N ARG A 26 9.86 -2.21 -22.48
CA ARG A 26 10.33 -1.02 -23.20
C ARG A 26 10.79 0.02 -22.22
N ASP A 27 11.76 0.80 -22.62
CA ASP A 27 12.19 1.99 -21.92
C ASP A 27 11.21 3.17 -22.14
N PRO A 28 11.41 4.32 -21.51
CA PRO A 28 10.55 5.50 -21.70
C PRO A 28 10.58 6.06 -23.13
N ALA A 29 11.62 5.80 -23.91
CA ALA A 29 11.73 6.19 -25.31
C ALA A 29 11.03 5.19 -26.26
N GLY A 30 10.53 4.07 -25.74
CA GLY A 30 9.85 3.02 -26.51
C GLY A 30 10.79 1.94 -27.05
N ALA A 31 12.11 2.02 -26.80
CA ALA A 31 13.06 1.01 -27.23
C ALA A 31 12.93 -0.27 -26.39
N GLY A 32 13.09 -1.43 -27.04
CA GLY A 32 13.04 -2.73 -26.38
C GLY A 32 14.23 -2.93 -25.43
N ILE A 33 13.96 -3.44 -24.23
CA ILE A 33 14.99 -3.75 -23.25
C ILE A 33 15.53 -5.15 -23.53
N ALA A 34 16.82 -5.22 -23.84
CA ALA A 34 17.55 -6.46 -24.05
C ALA A 34 18.64 -6.71 -23.00
N ASP A 35 18.96 -5.73 -22.18
CA ASP A 35 19.99 -5.84 -21.15
C ASP A 35 19.68 -6.95 -20.14
N PRO A 36 20.55 -7.98 -20.01
CA PRO A 36 20.30 -9.11 -19.14
C PRO A 36 20.18 -8.76 -17.66
N ALA A 37 20.92 -7.76 -17.16
CA ALA A 37 20.89 -7.35 -15.78
C ALA A 37 19.54 -6.69 -15.44
N THR A 38 19.06 -5.78 -16.29
CA THR A 38 17.73 -5.15 -16.15
C THR A 38 16.62 -6.20 -16.21
N LEU A 39 16.68 -7.14 -17.15
CA LEU A 39 15.69 -8.21 -17.27
C LEU A 39 15.70 -9.14 -16.03
N ALA A 40 16.86 -9.45 -15.49
CA ALA A 40 16.98 -10.25 -14.26
C ALA A 40 16.36 -9.52 -13.07
N ARG A 41 16.62 -8.21 -12.92
CA ARG A 41 16.00 -7.36 -11.91
C ARG A 41 14.48 -7.35 -12.03
N ILE A 42 13.96 -7.14 -13.24
CA ILE A 42 12.51 -7.13 -13.48
C ILE A 42 11.87 -8.47 -13.12
N ARG A 43 12.51 -9.60 -13.47
CA ARG A 43 12.02 -10.93 -13.08
C ARG A 43 11.98 -11.11 -11.57
N ALA A 44 13.01 -10.62 -10.86
CA ALA A 44 13.08 -10.67 -9.40
C ALA A 44 11.95 -9.88 -8.70
N LEU A 45 11.35 -8.87 -9.36
CA LEU A 45 10.18 -8.16 -8.83
C LEU A 45 8.93 -9.04 -8.75
N ALA A 46 8.91 -10.20 -9.41
CA ALA A 46 7.80 -11.15 -9.44
C ALA A 46 6.44 -10.45 -9.71
N ILE A 47 6.39 -9.62 -10.76
CA ILE A 47 5.17 -8.89 -11.13
C ILE A 47 4.14 -9.89 -11.66
N PRO A 48 2.94 -9.99 -11.06
CA PRO A 48 1.94 -10.97 -11.46
C PRO A 48 1.59 -10.85 -12.96
N PRO A 49 1.41 -11.97 -13.68
CA PRO A 49 1.02 -11.96 -15.09
C PRO A 49 -0.31 -11.24 -15.37
N ALA A 50 -1.24 -11.31 -14.41
CA ALA A 50 -2.56 -10.69 -14.53
C ALA A 50 -2.54 -9.15 -14.44
N TRP A 51 -1.44 -8.54 -13.94
CA TRP A 51 -1.37 -7.10 -13.89
C TRP A 51 -1.32 -6.48 -15.27
N THR A 52 -2.04 -5.39 -15.45
CA THR A 52 -2.06 -4.54 -16.64
C THR A 52 -1.45 -3.16 -16.34
N LYS A 53 -1.20 -2.34 -17.38
CA LYS A 53 -0.65 -0.97 -17.27
C LYS A 53 0.57 -0.91 -16.35
N VAL A 54 1.47 -1.86 -16.50
CA VAL A 54 2.63 -2.00 -15.60
C VAL A 54 3.66 -0.93 -15.91
N TRP A 55 3.96 -0.11 -14.90
CA TRP A 55 5.11 0.78 -14.82
C TRP A 55 6.18 0.14 -13.93
N ILE A 56 7.45 0.23 -14.33
CA ILE A 56 8.59 -0.29 -13.57
C ILE A 56 9.63 0.82 -13.44
N CYS A 57 10.14 1.00 -12.21
CA CYS A 57 11.16 1.99 -11.93
C CYS A 57 12.44 1.68 -12.71
N PRO A 58 13.02 2.65 -13.45
CA PRO A 58 14.32 2.48 -14.08
C PRO A 58 15.46 2.33 -13.05
N ASP A 59 15.34 3.07 -11.93
CA ASP A 59 16.34 3.08 -10.86
C ASP A 59 16.20 1.82 -9.98
N PRO A 60 17.25 0.98 -9.87
CA PRO A 60 17.25 -0.18 -9.00
C PRO A 60 17.11 0.18 -7.52
N ASP A 61 17.54 1.36 -7.09
CA ASP A 61 17.44 1.85 -5.72
C ASP A 61 16.18 2.72 -5.48
N GLY A 62 15.26 2.79 -6.44
CA GLY A 62 13.95 3.41 -6.25
C GLY A 62 13.14 2.69 -5.17
N HIS A 63 12.55 3.42 -4.20
CA HIS A 63 11.74 2.80 -3.14
C HIS A 63 10.50 2.09 -3.69
N LEU A 64 9.89 2.64 -4.74
CA LEU A 64 8.79 2.05 -5.48
C LEU A 64 9.35 1.43 -6.77
N GLN A 65 9.30 0.12 -6.87
CA GLN A 65 9.92 -0.63 -7.95
C GLN A 65 8.97 -0.95 -9.10
N ALA A 66 7.68 -1.18 -8.83
CA ALA A 66 6.68 -1.34 -9.88
C ALA A 66 5.28 -0.98 -9.39
N VAL A 67 4.45 -0.53 -10.33
CA VAL A 67 3.01 -0.29 -10.15
C VAL A 67 2.27 -0.95 -11.31
N GLY A 68 1.12 -1.51 -11.06
CA GLY A 68 0.23 -2.06 -12.09
C GLY A 68 -1.20 -2.10 -11.61
N GLU A 69 -2.10 -2.49 -12.49
CA GLU A 69 -3.50 -2.72 -12.17
C GLU A 69 -3.79 -4.21 -12.17
N ASP A 70 -4.50 -4.71 -11.15
CA ASP A 70 -4.98 -6.08 -11.13
C ASP A 70 -6.21 -6.27 -12.06
N ASP A 71 -6.74 -7.47 -12.12
CA ASP A 71 -7.91 -7.85 -12.91
C ASP A 71 -9.20 -7.10 -12.51
N LYS A 72 -9.25 -6.52 -11.30
CA LYS A 72 -10.34 -5.64 -10.84
C LYS A 72 -10.06 -4.14 -11.05
N GLY A 73 -8.98 -3.79 -11.77
CA GLY A 73 -8.59 -2.41 -12.02
C GLY A 73 -7.99 -1.69 -10.81
N ARG A 74 -7.69 -2.39 -9.72
CA ARG A 74 -7.11 -1.81 -8.52
C ARG A 74 -5.61 -1.65 -8.66
N LYS A 75 -5.06 -0.47 -8.31
CA LYS A 75 -3.62 -0.23 -8.30
C LYS A 75 -2.91 -1.13 -7.28
N GLN A 76 -1.89 -1.79 -7.75
CA GLN A 76 -1.01 -2.67 -6.97
C GLN A 76 0.42 -2.17 -7.04
N TYR A 77 1.20 -2.38 -5.97
CA TYR A 77 2.52 -1.81 -5.80
C TYR A 77 3.55 -2.87 -5.46
N ARG A 78 4.77 -2.74 -6.00
CA ARG A 78 5.96 -3.48 -5.60
C ARG A 78 7.00 -2.51 -5.07
N TYR A 79 7.30 -2.61 -3.80
CA TYR A 79 8.30 -1.78 -3.15
C TYR A 79 9.65 -2.51 -3.07
N HIS A 80 10.72 -1.74 -3.01
CA HIS A 80 12.05 -2.26 -2.76
C HIS A 80 12.11 -3.04 -1.44
N ALA A 81 12.87 -4.15 -1.39
CA ALA A 81 12.93 -4.99 -0.19
C ALA A 81 13.40 -4.23 1.06
N ARG A 82 14.45 -3.39 0.93
CA ARG A 82 14.92 -2.52 2.03
C ARG A 82 13.86 -1.52 2.51
N PHE A 83 13.03 -0.99 1.61
CA PHE A 83 11.95 -0.09 1.99
C PHE A 83 10.86 -0.83 2.79
N ARG A 84 10.53 -2.06 2.38
CA ARG A 84 9.55 -2.88 3.15
C ARG A 84 10.08 -3.21 4.54
N ALA A 85 11.33 -3.66 4.65
CA ALA A 85 11.95 -3.96 5.94
C ALA A 85 11.92 -2.74 6.88
N LEU A 86 12.34 -1.56 6.39
CA LEU A 86 12.30 -0.32 7.16
C LEU A 86 10.86 0.05 7.59
N ARG A 87 9.89 -0.09 6.69
CA ARG A 87 8.47 0.18 7.01
C ARG A 87 7.92 -0.78 8.04
N ASP A 88 8.31 -2.04 7.99
CA ASP A 88 7.87 -3.05 8.96
C ASP A 88 8.47 -2.76 10.35
N GLU A 89 9.74 -2.38 10.43
CA GLU A 89 10.40 -1.97 11.67
C GLU A 89 9.70 -0.76 12.33
N VAL A 90 9.50 0.32 11.57
CA VAL A 90 8.76 1.51 12.05
C VAL A 90 7.32 1.17 12.47
N LYS A 91 6.66 0.26 11.75
CA LYS A 91 5.32 -0.20 12.12
C LYS A 91 5.30 -0.90 13.47
N PHE A 92 6.28 -1.74 13.78
CA PHE A 92 6.37 -2.41 15.07
C PHE A 92 6.63 -1.43 16.22
N GLU A 93 7.52 -0.45 16.04
CA GLU A 93 7.73 0.62 17.02
C GLU A 93 6.44 1.40 17.29
N HIS A 94 5.73 1.82 16.25
CA HIS A 94 4.44 2.49 16.38
C HIS A 94 3.38 1.62 17.08
N MET A 95 3.38 0.31 16.85
CA MET A 95 2.46 -0.61 17.52
C MET A 95 2.72 -0.67 19.03
N LEU A 96 3.98 -0.71 19.46
CA LEU A 96 4.33 -0.69 20.89
C LEU A 96 3.87 0.62 21.55
N ALA A 97 4.24 1.76 20.96
CA ALA A 97 3.81 3.07 21.47
C ALA A 97 2.28 3.21 21.51
N PHE A 98 1.58 2.68 20.52
CA PHE A 98 0.11 2.63 20.53
C PHE A 98 -0.42 1.74 21.65
N ALA A 99 0.14 0.55 21.84
CA ALA A 99 -0.27 -0.37 22.91
C ALA A 99 -0.13 0.26 24.30
N GLU A 100 0.92 1.04 24.55
CA GLU A 100 1.13 1.77 25.79
C GLU A 100 0.06 2.84 26.03
N THR A 101 -0.51 3.43 24.98
CA THR A 101 -1.57 4.44 25.08
C THR A 101 -2.96 3.85 25.28
N LEU A 102 -3.19 2.58 24.91
CA LEU A 102 -4.50 1.93 24.96
C LEU A 102 -5.19 1.97 26.34
N PRO A 103 -4.52 1.74 27.48
CA PRO A 103 -5.18 1.79 28.78
C PRO A 103 -5.75 3.17 29.10
N ARG A 104 -5.04 4.24 28.69
CA ARG A 104 -5.52 5.62 28.84
C ARG A 104 -6.71 5.89 27.92
N LEU A 105 -6.61 5.47 26.67
CA LEU A 105 -7.69 5.63 25.68
C LEU A 105 -8.98 4.93 26.16
N ARG A 106 -8.88 3.69 26.65
CA ARG A 106 -10.02 2.91 27.14
C ARG A 106 -10.70 3.59 28.33
N ARG A 107 -9.94 4.14 29.27
CA ARG A 107 -10.51 4.90 30.38
C ARG A 107 -11.26 6.15 29.90
N GLN A 108 -10.70 6.89 28.95
CA GLN A 108 -11.34 8.06 28.37
C GLN A 108 -12.64 7.67 27.63
N VAL A 109 -12.61 6.63 26.81
CA VAL A 109 -13.80 6.11 26.10
C VAL A 109 -14.90 5.74 27.10
N ALA A 110 -14.58 5.03 28.17
CA ALA A 110 -15.55 4.65 29.20
C ALA A 110 -16.18 5.88 29.88
N ALA A 111 -15.36 6.89 30.21
CA ALA A 111 -15.85 8.13 30.82
C ALA A 111 -16.77 8.92 29.87
N ASP A 112 -16.37 9.06 28.60
CA ASP A 112 -17.13 9.79 27.61
C ASP A 112 -18.45 9.07 27.25
N MET A 113 -18.47 7.74 27.25
CA MET A 113 -19.71 6.96 27.07
C MET A 113 -20.68 7.12 28.23
N ALA A 114 -20.20 7.26 29.46
CA ALA A 114 -21.01 7.47 30.65
C ALA A 114 -21.59 8.90 30.75
N ALA A 115 -21.04 9.87 30.02
CA ALA A 115 -21.48 11.26 30.04
C ALA A 115 -22.95 11.42 29.61
N HIS A 116 -23.64 12.40 30.17
CA HIS A 116 -25.04 12.69 29.78
C HIS A 116 -25.12 13.40 28.41
N GLY A 117 -26.17 13.12 27.65
CA GLY A 117 -26.43 13.72 26.35
C GLY A 117 -25.63 13.07 25.19
N LEU A 118 -25.86 13.56 23.97
CA LEU A 118 -25.22 13.08 22.72
C LEU A 118 -24.17 14.07 22.20
N GLY A 119 -23.28 14.52 23.07
CA GLY A 119 -22.17 15.38 22.67
C GLY A 119 -21.15 14.67 21.77
N ARG A 120 -20.35 15.45 21.05
CA ARG A 120 -19.31 14.94 20.13
C ARG A 120 -18.38 13.90 20.77
N ALA A 121 -17.96 14.11 22.03
CA ALA A 121 -17.11 13.19 22.74
C ALA A 121 -17.75 11.81 22.89
N LYS A 122 -19.02 11.77 23.30
CA LYS A 122 -19.78 10.51 23.44
C LYS A 122 -19.95 9.78 22.11
N VAL A 123 -20.23 10.49 21.01
CA VAL A 123 -20.34 9.88 19.67
C VAL A 123 -19.02 9.26 19.24
N LEU A 124 -17.88 9.99 19.42
CA LEU A 124 -16.55 9.45 19.11
C LEU A 124 -16.21 8.26 20.00
N ALA A 125 -16.49 8.31 21.28
CA ALA A 125 -16.27 7.21 22.20
C ALA A 125 -17.09 5.96 21.79
N THR A 126 -18.34 6.13 21.38
CA THR A 126 -19.18 5.04 20.89
C THR A 126 -18.60 4.39 19.63
N VAL A 127 -18.10 5.20 18.68
CA VAL A 127 -17.46 4.68 17.45
C VAL A 127 -16.19 3.90 17.81
N ILE A 128 -15.34 4.44 18.68
CA ILE A 128 -14.11 3.76 19.12
C ILE A 128 -14.44 2.44 19.83
N HIS A 129 -15.42 2.46 20.73
CA HIS A 129 -15.88 1.26 21.44
C HIS A 129 -16.41 0.20 20.47
N LEU A 130 -17.19 0.60 19.47
CA LEU A 130 -17.69 -0.30 18.44
C LEU A 130 -16.55 -0.93 17.63
N LEU A 131 -15.57 -0.12 17.17
CA LEU A 131 -14.40 -0.60 16.44
C LEU A 131 -13.56 -1.58 17.26
N GLU A 132 -13.39 -1.30 18.56
CA GLU A 132 -12.61 -2.16 19.46
C GLU A 132 -13.33 -3.48 19.77
N SER A 133 -14.64 -3.43 20.05
CA SER A 133 -15.41 -4.61 20.45
C SER A 133 -15.73 -5.56 19.30
N THR A 134 -15.93 -5.02 18.09
CA THR A 134 -16.35 -5.81 16.93
C THR A 134 -15.24 -6.07 15.92
N MET A 135 -14.09 -5.39 16.02
CA MET A 135 -13.01 -5.44 15.04
C MET A 135 -13.43 -5.09 13.61
N ILE A 136 -14.54 -4.39 13.44
CA ILE A 136 -15.03 -3.93 12.14
C ILE A 136 -14.04 -2.91 11.56
N ARG A 137 -13.81 -2.99 10.26
CA ARG A 137 -13.07 -1.95 9.52
C ARG A 137 -14.05 -1.01 8.85
N VAL A 138 -13.77 0.29 8.93
CA VAL A 138 -14.48 1.27 8.12
C VAL A 138 -14.08 1.05 6.67
N GLY A 139 -15.05 0.71 5.80
CA GLY A 139 -14.88 0.64 4.36
C GLY A 139 -14.81 2.04 3.73
N ASN A 140 -14.34 2.10 2.49
CA ASN A 140 -14.45 3.31 1.68
C ASN A 140 -15.66 3.20 0.73
N GLU A 141 -16.04 4.32 0.11
CA GLU A 141 -17.19 4.36 -0.81
C GLU A 141 -17.07 3.39 -1.98
N SER A 142 -15.88 3.16 -2.52
CA SER A 142 -15.69 2.20 -3.60
C SER A 142 -15.96 0.77 -3.13
N TYR A 143 -15.55 0.43 -1.92
CA TYR A 143 -15.81 -0.89 -1.34
C TYR A 143 -17.30 -1.13 -1.09
N ALA A 144 -18.02 -0.12 -0.62
CA ALA A 144 -19.48 -0.18 -0.42
C ALA A 144 -20.21 -0.38 -1.75
N LYS A 145 -19.83 0.34 -2.81
CA LYS A 145 -20.40 0.21 -4.16
C LYS A 145 -20.16 -1.18 -4.77
N ASP A 146 -18.94 -1.71 -4.63
CA ASP A 146 -18.57 -3.01 -5.19
C ASP A 146 -19.29 -4.19 -4.50
N ASN A 147 -19.60 -4.05 -3.22
CA ASN A 147 -20.25 -5.10 -2.42
C ASN A 147 -21.75 -4.87 -2.20
N LYS A 148 -22.34 -3.85 -2.82
CA LYS A 148 -23.79 -3.53 -2.73
C LYS A 148 -24.31 -3.43 -1.28
N SER A 149 -23.46 -2.95 -0.38
CA SER A 149 -23.76 -2.80 1.06
C SER A 149 -23.90 -1.33 1.45
#